data_bdbe83f3cfe7fc95c2fba137dc4fe33c
#
_entry.id   bdbe83f3cfe7fc95c2fba137dc4fe33c
#
_cell.length_a   1.000
_cell.length_b   1.000
_cell.length_c   1.000
_cell.angle_alpha   90.00
_cell.angle_beta   90.00
_cell.angle_gamma   90.00
#
_symmetry.space_group_name_H-M   'P 1'
#
loop_
_entity.id
_entity.type
_entity.pdbx_description
1 polymer ?
#
loop_
_entity_poly.entity_id
_entity_poly.type
_entity_poly.pdbx_seq_one_letter_code
_entity_poly.pdbx_strand_id
1 'polypeptide(L)'
;NIAYRPACDGCNACVSVRTPVKQFTWSKSALRVLARNRDLVGTPVRAKATSEHYGVFRDYIDSRHGDGGMAEMSVLDFVAMIDETFVDSHLVEYRLKTDGEEPGELVGAVLVDMLDDGLSLIYSFYEPRFEKRSLGTFIILDSISRAQRMGLDYLYLGYWVKGSAKMEYKSRFLPQE
;
A
#
# COMPACT_ATOMS: atom_id res chain seq x y z
N ASN A 1 -14.63 -0.10 4.03
CA ASN A 1 -13.61 -0.09 5.09
C ASN A 1 -14.26 -0.04 6.48
N ILE A 2 -13.81 -0.89 7.38
CA ILE A 2 -14.27 -0.95 8.76
C ILE A 2 -13.23 -0.24 9.63
N ALA A 3 -13.66 0.76 10.40
CA ALA A 3 -12.79 1.36 11.40
C ALA A 3 -12.62 0.38 12.57
N TYR A 4 -11.39 0.08 12.92
CA TYR A 4 -11.05 -0.82 14.02
C TYR A 4 -9.93 -0.25 14.88
N ARG A 5 -9.85 -0.73 16.12
CA ARG A 5 -8.73 -0.45 17.03
C ARG A 5 -8.22 -1.75 17.62
N PRO A 6 -6.92 -1.84 17.98
CA PRO A 6 -6.43 -2.95 18.78
C PRO A 6 -7.18 -3.04 20.10
N ALA A 7 -7.59 -4.25 20.48
CA ALA A 7 -8.40 -4.50 21.66
C ALA A 7 -7.79 -5.60 22.56
N CYS A 8 -6.48 -5.79 22.55
CA CYS A 8 -5.80 -6.75 23.41
C CYS A 8 -5.74 -6.23 24.86
N ASP A 9 -6.21 -7.02 25.81
CA ASP A 9 -6.23 -6.65 27.24
C ASP A 9 -4.82 -6.33 27.75
N GLY A 10 -4.65 -5.11 28.29
CA GLY A 10 -3.39 -4.65 28.87
C GLY A 10 -2.22 -4.45 27.90
N CYS A 11 -2.44 -4.53 26.58
CA CYS A 11 -1.41 -4.37 25.58
C CYS A 11 -1.47 -2.99 24.91
N ASN A 12 -0.31 -2.28 24.87
CA ASN A 12 -0.15 -0.99 24.22
C ASN A 12 0.92 -1.02 23.09
N ALA A 13 1.16 -2.20 22.51
CA ALA A 13 2.24 -2.38 21.54
C ALA A 13 1.95 -1.81 20.15
N CYS A 14 0.67 -1.61 19.78
CA CYS A 14 0.28 -1.09 18.47
C CYS A 14 0.29 0.44 18.49
N VAL A 15 1.22 1.02 17.74
CA VAL A 15 1.35 2.47 17.57
C VAL A 15 0.89 2.83 16.16
N SER A 16 -0.08 3.74 16.04
CA SER A 16 -0.43 4.32 14.74
C SER A 16 0.69 5.24 14.28
N VAL A 17 1.13 5.08 13.03
CA VAL A 17 2.26 5.87 12.51
C VAL A 17 1.88 6.57 11.21
N ARG A 18 2.35 7.82 11.07
CA ARG A 18 2.25 8.62 9.85
C ARG A 18 3.59 9.29 9.53
N THR A 19 3.81 9.57 8.28
CA THR A 19 4.98 10.28 7.78
C THR A 19 4.58 11.70 7.37
N PRO A 20 5.12 12.77 7.99
CA PRO A 20 4.94 14.14 7.50
C PRO A 20 5.68 14.30 6.17
N VAL A 21 4.92 14.27 5.07
CA VAL A 21 5.49 14.11 3.72
C VAL A 21 6.34 15.30 3.27
N LYS A 22 6.05 16.51 3.74
CA LYS A 22 6.85 17.72 3.45
C LYS A 22 8.24 17.67 4.06
N GLN A 23 8.42 16.91 5.14
CA GLN A 23 9.69 16.74 5.84
C GLN A 23 10.43 15.45 5.43
N PHE A 24 9.84 14.64 4.57
CA PHE A 24 10.42 13.37 4.16
C PHE A 24 11.76 13.57 3.44
N THR A 25 12.78 12.86 3.92
CA THR A 25 14.13 12.92 3.33
C THR A 25 14.34 11.79 2.33
N TRP A 26 14.50 12.15 1.07
CA TRP A 26 14.77 11.20 -0.01
C TRP A 26 16.19 10.65 0.06
N SER A 27 16.35 9.52 0.74
CA SER A 27 17.65 8.85 0.84
C SER A 27 18.10 8.25 -0.50
N LYS A 28 19.41 8.02 -0.65
CA LYS A 28 19.95 7.33 -1.85
C LYS A 28 19.31 5.96 -2.08
N SER A 29 18.94 5.24 -1.01
CA SER A 29 18.24 3.95 -1.11
C SER A 29 16.81 4.13 -1.63
N ALA A 30 16.07 5.12 -1.14
CA ALA A 30 14.74 5.45 -1.64
C ALA A 30 14.76 5.78 -3.15
N LEU A 31 15.68 6.65 -3.56
CA LEU A 31 15.84 7.01 -4.97
C LEU A 31 16.20 5.81 -5.87
N ARG A 32 17.02 4.86 -5.37
CA ARG A 32 17.32 3.62 -6.10
C ARG A 32 16.07 2.75 -6.28
N VAL A 33 15.20 2.67 -5.28
CA VAL A 33 13.94 1.91 -5.39
C VAL A 33 13.03 2.55 -6.44
N LEU A 34 12.88 3.89 -6.44
CA LEU A 34 12.12 4.60 -7.48
C LEU A 34 12.71 4.36 -8.88
N ALA A 35 14.03 4.49 -9.03
CA ALA A 35 14.70 4.28 -10.31
C ALA A 35 14.55 2.85 -10.86
N ARG A 36 14.55 1.84 -9.97
CA ARG A 36 14.36 0.43 -10.34
C ARG A 36 12.95 0.15 -10.88
N ASN A 37 11.97 0.97 -10.51
CA ASN A 37 10.57 0.83 -10.86
C ASN A 37 10.08 1.93 -11.82
N ARG A 38 11.00 2.62 -12.52
CA ARG A 38 10.67 3.73 -13.45
C ARG A 38 9.81 3.32 -14.65
N ASP A 39 9.73 2.02 -14.91
CA ASP A 39 8.91 1.42 -15.96
C ASP A 39 7.48 1.09 -15.48
N LEU A 40 7.15 1.39 -14.21
CA LEU A 40 5.81 1.30 -13.69
C LEU A 40 5.10 2.65 -13.80
N VAL A 41 3.81 2.58 -14.17
CA VAL A 41 2.88 3.72 -14.10
C VAL A 41 1.89 3.44 -12.97
N GLY A 42 1.80 4.35 -12.01
CA GLY A 42 0.80 4.30 -10.96
C GLY A 42 -0.40 5.17 -11.33
N THR A 43 -1.58 4.58 -11.52
CA THR A 43 -2.81 5.29 -11.90
C THR A 43 -3.87 5.14 -10.81
N PRO A 44 -4.40 6.23 -10.25
CA PRO A 44 -5.54 6.15 -9.36
C PRO A 44 -6.79 5.79 -10.17
N VAL A 45 -7.51 4.78 -9.70
CA VAL A 45 -8.78 4.34 -10.25
C VAL A 45 -9.80 4.23 -9.13
N ARG A 46 -11.08 4.18 -9.48
CA ARG A 46 -12.14 3.96 -8.49
C ARG A 46 -11.88 2.66 -7.72
N ALA A 47 -12.12 2.67 -6.41
CA ALA A 47 -12.04 1.47 -5.58
C ALA A 47 -13.13 0.48 -6.00
N LYS A 48 -12.81 -0.38 -6.94
CA LYS A 48 -13.67 -1.46 -7.43
C LYS A 48 -12.81 -2.69 -7.76
N ALA A 49 -13.16 -3.81 -7.14
CA ALA A 49 -12.47 -5.06 -7.34
C ALA A 49 -12.70 -5.61 -8.75
N THR A 50 -11.66 -6.19 -9.33
CA THR A 50 -11.69 -6.91 -10.61
C THR A 50 -11.09 -8.30 -10.44
N SER A 51 -11.31 -9.20 -11.41
CA SER A 51 -10.66 -10.50 -11.43
C SER A 51 -9.14 -10.41 -11.52
N GLU A 52 -8.62 -9.40 -12.24
CA GLU A 52 -7.18 -9.15 -12.34
C GLU A 52 -6.61 -8.73 -10.97
N HIS A 53 -7.27 -7.82 -10.24
CA HIS A 53 -6.88 -7.46 -8.88
C HIS A 53 -6.86 -8.68 -7.95
N TYR A 54 -7.90 -9.52 -8.02
CA TYR A 54 -7.97 -10.71 -7.19
C TYR A 54 -6.88 -11.73 -7.52
N GLY A 55 -6.52 -11.90 -8.79
CA GLY A 55 -5.41 -12.75 -9.20
C GLY A 55 -4.10 -12.33 -8.55
N VAL A 56 -3.70 -11.07 -8.71
CA VAL A 56 -2.49 -10.51 -8.09
C VAL A 56 -2.54 -10.59 -6.57
N PHE A 57 -3.69 -10.35 -5.97
CA PHE A 57 -3.89 -10.48 -4.52
C PHE A 57 -3.66 -11.92 -4.05
N ARG A 58 -4.22 -12.93 -4.74
CA ARG A 58 -4.04 -14.34 -4.37
C ARG A 58 -2.59 -14.77 -4.47
N ASP A 59 -1.91 -14.45 -5.57
CA ASP A 59 -0.49 -14.77 -5.74
C ASP A 59 0.36 -14.13 -4.63
N TYR A 60 0.03 -12.90 -4.24
CA TYR A 60 0.70 -12.21 -3.12
C TYR A 60 0.48 -12.92 -1.78
N ILE A 61 -0.77 -13.28 -1.45
CA ILE A 61 -1.12 -13.95 -0.20
C ILE A 61 -0.45 -15.32 -0.12
N ASP A 62 -0.58 -16.12 -1.16
CA ASP A 62 -0.03 -17.48 -1.21
C ASP A 62 1.50 -17.47 -1.05
N SER A 63 2.17 -16.44 -1.59
CA SER A 63 3.62 -16.29 -1.47
C SER A 63 4.11 -15.79 -0.10
N ARG A 64 3.32 -14.94 0.60
CA ARG A 64 3.83 -14.21 1.77
C ARG A 64 3.06 -14.41 3.06
N HIS A 65 1.83 -14.84 2.98
CA HIS A 65 0.88 -14.88 4.11
C HIS A 65 0.08 -16.17 4.18
N GLY A 66 0.60 -17.26 3.63
CA GLY A 66 -0.08 -18.56 3.60
C GLY A 66 -0.58 -19.07 4.96
N ASP A 67 0.01 -18.60 6.06
CA ASP A 67 -0.35 -18.97 7.44
C ASP A 67 -1.18 -17.87 8.15
N GLY A 68 -1.60 -16.82 7.47
CA GLY A 68 -2.31 -15.68 8.07
C GLY A 68 -3.81 -15.71 7.84
N GLY A 69 -4.59 -15.00 8.65
CA GLY A 69 -6.06 -14.91 8.52
C GLY A 69 -6.56 -14.41 7.15
N MET A 70 -5.69 -13.74 6.36
CA MET A 70 -6.01 -13.35 4.99
C MET A 70 -5.85 -14.48 3.96
N ALA A 71 -5.19 -15.59 4.33
CA ALA A 71 -5.05 -16.76 3.45
C ALA A 71 -6.40 -17.40 3.12
N GLU A 72 -7.37 -17.29 4.03
CA GLU A 72 -8.72 -17.85 3.89
C GLU A 72 -9.71 -16.86 3.24
N MET A 73 -9.23 -15.65 2.87
CA MET A 73 -10.09 -14.62 2.28
C MET A 73 -10.65 -15.08 0.93
N SER A 74 -11.97 -15.17 0.86
CA SER A 74 -12.68 -15.51 -0.37
C SER A 74 -12.71 -14.34 -1.37
N VAL A 75 -13.15 -14.61 -2.60
CA VAL A 75 -13.40 -13.54 -3.59
C VAL A 75 -14.38 -12.50 -3.04
N LEU A 76 -15.42 -12.93 -2.33
CA LEU A 76 -16.43 -12.01 -1.77
C LEU A 76 -15.87 -11.13 -0.69
N ASP A 77 -15.00 -11.68 0.18
CA ASP A 77 -14.33 -10.91 1.23
C ASP A 77 -13.36 -9.87 0.61
N PHE A 78 -12.66 -10.25 -0.47
CA PHE A 78 -11.80 -9.33 -1.20
C PHE A 78 -12.62 -8.21 -1.87
N VAL A 79 -13.74 -8.54 -2.52
CA VAL A 79 -14.64 -7.55 -3.10
C VAL A 79 -15.16 -6.62 -2.01
N ALA A 80 -15.63 -7.14 -0.88
CA ALA A 80 -16.10 -6.32 0.24
C ALA A 80 -14.97 -5.40 0.78
N MET A 81 -13.74 -5.88 0.88
CA MET A 81 -12.60 -5.07 1.32
C MET A 81 -12.35 -3.88 0.38
N ILE A 82 -12.49 -4.07 -0.93
CA ILE A 82 -12.21 -3.02 -1.93
C ILE A 82 -13.42 -2.11 -2.16
N ASP A 83 -14.62 -2.68 -2.36
CA ASP A 83 -15.79 -1.96 -2.85
C ASP A 83 -16.60 -1.31 -1.72
N GLU A 84 -16.61 -1.92 -0.51
CA GLU A 84 -17.39 -1.43 0.61
C GLU A 84 -16.59 -0.43 1.44
N THR A 85 -16.79 0.85 1.15
CA THR A 85 -16.12 1.94 1.87
C THR A 85 -17.11 3.06 2.17
N PHE A 86 -16.97 3.66 3.37
CA PHE A 86 -17.72 4.86 3.79
C PHE A 86 -16.88 6.13 3.69
N VAL A 87 -15.64 6.01 3.18
CA VAL A 87 -14.72 7.12 2.96
C VAL A 87 -14.38 7.20 1.48
N ASP A 88 -13.83 8.32 1.04
CA ASP A 88 -13.33 8.46 -0.33
C ASP A 88 -12.09 7.59 -0.51
N SER A 89 -12.29 6.42 -1.15
CA SER A 89 -11.25 5.42 -1.36
C SER A 89 -10.97 5.20 -2.83
N HIS A 90 -9.69 5.02 -3.14
CA HIS A 90 -9.21 4.73 -4.48
C HIS A 90 -8.26 3.54 -4.46
N LEU A 91 -8.19 2.80 -5.58
CA LEU A 91 -7.07 1.94 -5.86
C LEU A 91 -6.03 2.74 -6.66
N VAL A 92 -4.76 2.62 -6.31
CA VAL A 92 -3.68 3.01 -7.20
C VAL A 92 -3.14 1.74 -7.82
N GLU A 93 -3.38 1.56 -9.12
CA GLU A 93 -2.85 0.45 -9.91
C GLU A 93 -1.44 0.79 -10.39
N TYR A 94 -0.53 -0.15 -10.26
CA TYR A 94 0.82 -0.07 -10.81
C TYR A 94 0.95 -1.05 -11.97
N ARG A 95 1.08 -0.50 -13.18
CA ARG A 95 1.17 -1.27 -14.42
C ARG A 95 2.50 -1.04 -15.13
N LEU A 96 2.97 -2.05 -15.84
CA LEU A 96 4.11 -1.90 -16.73
C LEU A 96 3.78 -0.90 -17.85
N LYS A 97 4.73 -0.02 -18.16
CA LYS A 97 4.61 0.87 -19.32
C LYS A 97 4.53 0.06 -20.60
N THR A 98 3.67 0.48 -21.50
CA THR A 98 3.57 -0.03 -22.87
C THR A 98 3.77 1.10 -23.85
N ASP A 99 4.18 0.78 -25.08
CA ASP A 99 4.28 1.75 -26.18
C ASP A 99 2.93 1.95 -26.90
N GLY A 100 1.88 1.22 -26.49
CA GLY A 100 0.54 1.27 -27.07
C GLY A 100 -0.49 1.94 -26.16
N GLU A 101 -1.73 2.02 -26.65
CA GLU A 101 -2.88 2.57 -25.91
C GLU A 101 -3.43 1.60 -24.85
N GLU A 102 -3.18 0.30 -25.01
CA GLU A 102 -3.64 -0.72 -24.07
C GLU A 102 -2.89 -0.62 -22.75
N PRO A 103 -3.60 -0.77 -21.61
CA PRO A 103 -2.95 -0.78 -20.31
C PRO A 103 -1.98 -1.95 -20.19
N GLY A 104 -0.80 -1.69 -19.69
CA GLY A 104 0.17 -2.73 -19.42
C GLY A 104 -0.27 -3.67 -18.31
N GLU A 105 0.49 -4.74 -18.14
CA GLU A 105 0.27 -5.73 -17.11
C GLU A 105 0.19 -5.10 -15.72
N LEU A 106 -0.79 -5.51 -14.91
CA LEU A 106 -0.93 -5.12 -13.51
C LEU A 106 0.15 -5.82 -12.67
N VAL A 107 1.01 -5.02 -12.06
CA VAL A 107 2.11 -5.51 -11.19
C VAL A 107 1.74 -5.45 -9.71
N GLY A 108 0.83 -4.57 -9.35
CA GLY A 108 0.37 -4.42 -7.98
C GLY A 108 -0.63 -3.29 -7.83
N ALA A 109 -1.23 -3.22 -6.67
CA ALA A 109 -2.16 -2.16 -6.33
C ALA A 109 -2.09 -1.81 -4.84
N VAL A 110 -2.56 -0.62 -4.50
CA VAL A 110 -2.76 -0.19 -3.12
C VAL A 110 -4.12 0.47 -2.97
N LEU A 111 -4.87 0.03 -1.96
CA LEU A 111 -6.10 0.69 -1.52
C LEU A 111 -5.71 1.87 -0.63
N VAL A 112 -6.20 3.04 -0.99
CA VAL A 112 -5.86 4.32 -0.35
C VAL A 112 -7.14 5.05 0.02
N ASP A 113 -7.25 5.48 1.27
CA ASP A 113 -8.29 6.40 1.70
C ASP A 113 -7.77 7.84 1.61
N MET A 114 -8.62 8.71 1.06
CA MET A 114 -8.39 10.15 1.00
C MET A 114 -8.89 10.80 2.28
N LEU A 115 -7.98 11.42 3.02
CA LEU A 115 -8.30 12.19 4.23
C LEU A 115 -8.06 13.68 3.97
N ASP A 116 -8.63 14.54 4.80
CA ASP A 116 -8.50 15.99 4.66
C ASP A 116 -7.05 16.48 4.71
N ASP A 117 -6.19 15.78 5.46
CA ASP A 117 -4.79 16.14 5.69
C ASP A 117 -3.78 15.14 5.10
N GLY A 118 -4.23 14.03 4.53
CA GLY A 118 -3.30 13.00 4.09
C GLY A 118 -3.90 11.86 3.29
N LEU A 119 -3.03 10.96 2.86
CA LEU A 119 -3.39 9.67 2.29
C LEU A 119 -3.23 8.58 3.36
N SER A 120 -4.17 7.65 3.46
CA SER A 120 -4.07 6.49 4.34
C SER A 120 -3.93 5.22 3.52
N LEU A 121 -2.79 4.54 3.65
CA LEU A 121 -2.57 3.25 2.99
C LEU A 121 -3.26 2.14 3.77
N ILE A 122 -4.28 1.55 3.18
CA ILE A 122 -5.09 0.51 3.84
C ILE A 122 -4.49 -0.87 3.60
N TYR A 123 -4.32 -1.22 2.32
CA TYR A 123 -3.75 -2.51 1.96
C TYR A 123 -3.05 -2.43 0.60
N SER A 124 -1.89 -3.10 0.49
CA SER A 124 -1.15 -3.21 -0.77
C SER A 124 -0.84 -4.66 -1.08
N PHE A 125 -0.94 -5.01 -2.35
CA PHE A 125 -0.59 -6.33 -2.87
C PHE A 125 0.11 -6.17 -4.22
N TYR A 126 0.96 -7.13 -4.56
CA TYR A 126 1.76 -7.09 -5.78
C TYR A 126 2.28 -8.46 -6.18
N GLU A 127 2.62 -8.61 -7.43
CA GLU A 127 3.15 -9.82 -8.04
C GLU A 127 4.45 -10.28 -7.38
N PRO A 128 4.49 -11.50 -6.77
CA PRO A 128 5.67 -12.01 -6.09
C PRO A 128 6.91 -12.15 -6.99
N ARG A 129 6.71 -12.40 -8.28
CA ARG A 129 7.81 -12.52 -9.25
C ARG A 129 8.68 -11.26 -9.38
N PHE A 130 8.16 -10.12 -8.96
CA PHE A 130 8.90 -8.86 -8.90
C PHE A 130 9.52 -8.57 -7.53
N GLU A 131 9.67 -9.55 -6.65
CA GLU A 131 10.19 -9.40 -5.29
C GLU A 131 11.49 -8.58 -5.22
N LYS A 132 12.44 -8.82 -6.15
CA LYS A 132 13.73 -8.11 -6.21
C LYS A 132 13.60 -6.60 -6.47
N ARG A 133 12.42 -6.13 -6.86
CA ARG A 133 12.13 -4.71 -7.15
C ARG A 133 11.74 -3.91 -5.91
N SER A 134 11.53 -4.56 -4.76
CA SER A 134 11.11 -3.93 -3.50
C SER A 134 9.78 -3.14 -3.63
N LEU A 135 8.78 -3.78 -4.25
CA LEU A 135 7.52 -3.12 -4.62
C LEU A 135 6.76 -2.55 -3.42
N GLY A 136 6.71 -3.23 -2.28
CA GLY A 136 6.08 -2.67 -1.08
C GLY A 136 6.70 -1.34 -0.64
N THR A 137 8.05 -1.23 -0.70
CA THR A 137 8.74 0.04 -0.43
C THR A 137 8.46 1.06 -1.53
N PHE A 138 8.45 0.65 -2.79
CA PHE A 138 8.14 1.52 -3.92
C PHE A 138 6.75 2.15 -3.80
N ILE A 139 5.73 1.37 -3.48
CA ILE A 139 4.34 1.82 -3.28
C ILE A 139 4.27 2.93 -2.22
N ILE A 140 4.96 2.76 -1.08
CA ILE A 140 4.99 3.77 -0.03
C ILE A 140 5.71 5.04 -0.51
N LEU A 141 6.85 4.93 -1.17
CA LEU A 141 7.59 6.08 -1.70
C LEU A 141 6.80 6.84 -2.77
N ASP A 142 6.13 6.13 -3.67
CA ASP A 142 5.23 6.76 -4.65
C ASP A 142 4.06 7.45 -3.97
N SER A 143 3.48 6.84 -2.92
CA SER A 143 2.40 7.46 -2.14
C SER A 143 2.84 8.72 -1.40
N ILE A 144 4.08 8.75 -0.85
CA ILE A 144 4.67 9.98 -0.28
C ILE A 144 4.76 11.06 -1.37
N SER A 145 5.30 10.71 -2.54
CA SER A 145 5.41 11.64 -3.66
C SER A 145 4.05 12.16 -4.14
N ARG A 146 3.02 11.30 -4.15
CA ARG A 146 1.63 11.69 -4.49
C ARG A 146 1.07 12.67 -3.47
N ALA A 147 1.17 12.36 -2.18
CA ALA A 147 0.71 13.26 -1.13
C ALA A 147 1.41 14.64 -1.20
N GLN A 148 2.72 14.66 -1.49
CA GLN A 148 3.46 15.92 -1.71
C GLN A 148 2.90 16.71 -2.91
N ARG A 149 2.67 16.05 -4.06
CA ARG A 149 2.10 16.71 -5.25
C ARG A 149 0.67 17.24 -5.03
N MET A 150 -0.10 16.58 -4.17
CA MET A 150 -1.45 16.99 -3.79
C MET A 150 -1.47 18.08 -2.72
N GLY A 151 -0.32 18.45 -2.17
CA GLY A 151 -0.20 19.46 -1.12
C GLY A 151 -0.62 18.97 0.27
N LEU A 152 -0.83 17.66 0.43
CA LEU A 152 -1.21 17.04 1.69
C LEU A 152 -0.04 17.03 2.69
N ASP A 153 -0.35 16.90 3.97
CA ASP A 153 0.65 16.97 5.04
C ASP A 153 1.19 15.58 5.40
N TYR A 154 0.37 14.53 5.31
CA TYR A 154 0.70 13.22 5.87
C TYR A 154 0.47 12.05 4.92
N LEU A 155 1.25 10.98 5.15
CA LEU A 155 0.98 9.63 4.69
C LEU A 155 0.81 8.73 5.91
N TYR A 156 -0.38 8.18 6.11
CA TYR A 156 -0.71 7.26 7.19
C TYR A 156 -0.35 5.83 6.78
N LEU A 157 0.47 5.15 7.59
CA LEU A 157 0.95 3.79 7.33
C LEU A 157 0.24 2.72 8.18
N GLY A 158 -0.75 3.14 8.97
CA GLY A 158 -1.44 2.25 9.91
C GLY A 158 -0.58 1.88 11.11
N TYR A 159 -0.88 0.75 11.76
CA TYR A 159 -0.18 0.36 12.98
C TYR A 159 1.24 -0.16 12.72
N TRP A 160 2.14 0.20 13.64
CA TRP A 160 3.46 -0.37 13.80
C TRP A 160 3.54 -1.05 15.18
N VAL A 161 4.22 -2.21 15.24
CA VAL A 161 4.42 -2.96 16.48
C VAL A 161 5.90 -3.25 16.63
N LYS A 162 6.49 -2.76 17.71
CA LYS A 162 7.90 -2.99 18.02
C LYS A 162 8.23 -4.48 18.10
N GLY A 163 9.27 -4.90 17.38
CA GLY A 163 9.71 -6.31 17.36
C GLY A 163 8.92 -7.20 16.39
N SER A 164 7.92 -6.66 15.69
CA SER A 164 7.25 -7.38 14.61
C SER A 164 8.04 -7.29 13.32
N ALA A 165 8.68 -8.39 12.90
CA ALA A 165 9.46 -8.44 11.66
C ALA A 165 8.62 -8.02 10.43
N LYS A 166 7.32 -8.34 10.43
CA LYS A 166 6.38 -7.98 9.35
C LYS A 166 6.11 -6.47 9.28
N MET A 167 6.33 -5.70 10.36
CA MET A 167 6.03 -4.26 10.43
C MET A 167 7.27 -3.38 10.53
N GLU A 168 8.46 -3.97 10.74
CA GLU A 168 9.72 -3.26 10.92
C GLU A 168 10.07 -2.31 9.76
N TYR A 169 9.67 -2.67 8.53
CA TYR A 169 9.92 -1.84 7.35
C TYR A 169 9.32 -0.43 7.45
N LYS A 170 8.25 -0.25 8.23
CA LYS A 170 7.59 1.07 8.39
C LYS A 170 8.51 2.08 9.07
N SER A 171 9.38 1.66 9.97
CA SER A 171 10.34 2.52 10.68
C SER A 171 11.36 3.23 9.77
N ARG A 172 11.42 2.85 8.49
CA ARG A 172 12.39 3.43 7.52
C ARG A 172 11.90 4.71 6.84
N PHE A 173 10.61 5.05 6.97
CA PHE A 173 10.02 6.23 6.32
C PHE A 173 9.99 7.42 7.28
N LEU A 174 11.18 7.99 7.51
CA LEU A 174 11.38 9.07 8.48
C LEU A 174 11.25 10.46 7.83
N PRO A 175 10.86 11.48 8.63
CA PRO A 175 10.42 11.36 10.03
C PRO A 175 9.05 10.70 10.17
N GLN A 176 8.76 10.16 11.35
CA GLN A 176 7.47 9.57 11.70
C GLN A 176 6.90 10.20 12.98
N GLU A 177 5.60 10.27 13.04
CA GLU A 177 4.81 10.68 14.20
C GLU A 177 3.84 9.56 14.58
#